data_89629d6e0d346584af2d2881543391af
#
_entry.id   89629d6e0d346584af2d2881543391af
#
_cell.length_a   1.000
_cell.length_b   1.000
_cell.length_c   1.000
_cell.angle_alpha   90.00
_cell.angle_beta   90.00
_cell.angle_gamma   90.00
#
_symmetry.space_group_name_H-M   'P 1'
#
loop_
_entity.id
_entity.type
_entity.pdbx_description
1 polymer ?
#
loop_
_entity_poly.entity_id
_entity_poly.type
_entity_poly.pdbx_seq_one_letter_code
_entity_poly.pdbx_strand_id
1 'polypeptide(L)'
;MNDDRPRRVLYRDAAIADGRSDRLQQAMSVLVVDDLIVWIRPVDAEEDPRLGDPAAGGPDTELEIVDAGGTTIVPGMVDGHSHLTMPGGSHWIDRGEDPPVTAVATAARNAELMTRSGVRWARDVGSAMGVDPVDGRERALALGVRDRARGLPGWPHIRAAGTWIGGPGSLGDLGVEVADADALVAAANGQLDDGADFIKLYLDGEDPAVCPWSVAEIERVVTAVHARGARVTAHSGRLDGARKGVAGGVDAIEHGFELDEDVAAEMARRGTFLVSTLAVFRSWESFGATTTIERFTGGEGRDRIAVRRERAEESTRFARRAGVRIATGTDFGGGSTRANQLAWEVESLVAAGLEPFEALGAATWRGGELLGEPDAGVLRDGGPADFSLVHGDPLSDPAALWRIWRVSWAPDPVVV
;
A
#
# COMPACT_ATOMS: atom_id res chain seq x y z
N MET A 1 -4.08 28.75 -24.62
CA MET A 1 -4.52 27.72 -25.55
C MET A 1 -3.90 26.43 -25.02
N ASN A 2 -4.69 25.60 -24.35
CA ASN A 2 -4.23 24.23 -24.05
C ASN A 2 -4.08 23.54 -25.40
N ASP A 3 -2.94 22.98 -25.64
CA ASP A 3 -2.69 22.14 -26.83
C ASP A 3 -3.44 20.82 -26.58
N ASP A 4 -4.62 20.67 -27.20
CA ASP A 4 -5.47 19.48 -27.08
C ASP A 4 -4.90 18.26 -27.82
N ARG A 5 -3.63 18.30 -28.23
CA ARG A 5 -3.00 17.18 -28.89
C ARG A 5 -2.58 16.13 -27.87
N PRO A 6 -2.79 14.83 -28.17
CA PRO A 6 -2.37 13.76 -27.26
C PRO A 6 -0.85 13.80 -27.07
N ARG A 7 -0.41 13.69 -25.83
CA ARG A 7 1.01 13.57 -25.51
C ARG A 7 1.46 12.14 -25.80
N ARG A 8 2.52 11.98 -26.60
CA ARG A 8 3.08 10.68 -26.98
C ARG A 8 4.49 10.56 -26.47
N VAL A 9 4.78 9.47 -25.75
CA VAL A 9 6.11 9.18 -25.20
C VAL A 9 6.49 7.74 -25.52
N LEU A 10 7.62 7.55 -26.20
CA LEU A 10 8.24 6.25 -26.40
C LEU A 10 9.41 6.11 -25.43
N TYR A 11 9.27 5.22 -24.44
CA TYR A 11 10.35 4.78 -23.57
C TYR A 11 11.06 3.62 -24.26
N ARG A 12 12.31 3.82 -24.68
CA ARG A 12 13.00 2.91 -25.59
C ARG A 12 14.17 2.21 -24.93
N ASP A 13 14.29 0.89 -25.16
CA ASP A 13 15.42 0.05 -24.77
C ASP A 13 15.59 -0.10 -23.25
N ALA A 14 14.50 -0.14 -22.48
CA ALA A 14 14.51 -0.42 -21.05
C ALA A 14 14.60 -1.93 -20.76
N ALA A 15 15.00 -2.28 -19.54
CA ALA A 15 14.60 -3.55 -18.95
C ALA A 15 13.20 -3.43 -18.30
N ILE A 16 12.48 -4.54 -18.08
CA ILE A 16 11.23 -4.57 -17.30
C ILE A 16 11.36 -5.59 -16.18
N ALA A 17 11.01 -5.18 -14.96
CA ALA A 17 10.84 -6.03 -13.80
C ALA A 17 9.38 -5.91 -13.30
N ASP A 18 8.55 -6.91 -13.57
CA ASP A 18 7.11 -6.88 -13.25
C ASP A 18 6.75 -7.61 -11.93
N GLY A 19 7.74 -8.20 -11.25
CA GLY A 19 7.53 -8.98 -10.04
C GLY A 19 6.83 -10.33 -10.24
N ARG A 20 6.70 -10.80 -11.50
CA ARG A 20 6.11 -12.11 -11.83
C ARG A 20 7.16 -13.16 -12.20
N SER A 21 8.36 -12.71 -12.51
CA SER A 21 9.48 -13.52 -12.95
C SER A 21 10.75 -13.12 -12.20
N ASP A 22 11.65 -14.09 -12.03
CA ASP A 22 13.00 -13.90 -11.48
C ASP A 22 13.98 -13.29 -12.49
N ARG A 23 13.50 -12.95 -13.69
CA ARG A 23 14.33 -12.43 -14.78
C ARG A 23 13.77 -11.13 -15.34
N LEU A 24 14.68 -10.20 -15.62
CA LEU A 24 14.37 -9.00 -16.37
C LEU A 24 13.98 -9.35 -17.82
N GLN A 25 12.95 -8.69 -18.33
CA GLN A 25 12.71 -8.63 -19.77
C GLN A 25 13.60 -7.52 -20.33
N GLN A 26 14.61 -7.88 -21.12
CA GLN A 26 15.60 -6.96 -21.66
C GLN A 26 15.19 -6.35 -22.99
N ALA A 27 15.74 -5.18 -23.33
CA ALA A 27 15.55 -4.50 -24.61
C ALA A 27 14.08 -4.31 -24.96
N MET A 28 13.31 -3.78 -24.01
CA MET A 28 11.88 -3.52 -24.16
C MET A 28 11.62 -2.03 -24.41
N SER A 29 10.61 -1.76 -25.21
CA SER A 29 10.10 -0.42 -25.45
C SER A 29 8.63 -0.32 -25.04
N VAL A 30 8.24 0.84 -24.53
CA VAL A 30 6.86 1.13 -24.07
C VAL A 30 6.39 2.41 -24.74
N LEU A 31 5.33 2.33 -25.55
CA LEU A 31 4.65 3.51 -26.10
C LEU A 31 3.50 3.91 -25.20
N VAL A 32 3.53 5.15 -24.76
CA VAL A 32 2.47 5.79 -23.96
C VAL A 32 1.83 6.90 -24.80
N VAL A 33 0.51 6.95 -24.79
CA VAL A 33 -0.28 8.06 -25.32
C VAL A 33 -1.17 8.59 -24.20
N ASP A 34 -0.99 9.84 -23.86
CA ASP A 34 -1.59 10.49 -22.69
C ASP A 34 -1.24 9.74 -21.39
N ASP A 35 -2.18 8.98 -20.86
CA ASP A 35 -2.10 8.23 -19.62
C ASP A 35 -2.24 6.70 -19.81
N LEU A 36 -2.20 6.22 -21.08
CA LEU A 36 -2.36 4.81 -21.42
C LEU A 36 -1.11 4.22 -22.08
N ILE A 37 -0.79 3.00 -21.73
CA ILE A 37 0.19 2.17 -22.44
C ILE A 37 -0.48 1.65 -23.72
N VAL A 38 -0.02 2.11 -24.89
CA VAL A 38 -0.53 1.62 -26.16
C VAL A 38 -0.01 0.21 -26.43
N TRP A 39 1.31 0.00 -26.23
CA TRP A 39 1.94 -1.30 -26.37
C TRP A 39 3.26 -1.39 -25.58
N ILE A 40 3.65 -2.63 -25.28
CA ILE A 40 4.94 -3.03 -24.72
C ILE A 40 5.56 -4.05 -25.67
N ARG A 41 6.74 -3.78 -26.23
CA ARG A 41 7.36 -4.63 -27.26
C ARG A 41 8.89 -4.69 -27.14
N PRO A 42 9.53 -5.78 -27.56
CA PRO A 42 10.98 -5.78 -27.79
C PRO A 42 11.38 -4.71 -28.80
N VAL A 43 12.57 -4.14 -28.65
CA VAL A 43 13.10 -3.09 -29.54
C VAL A 43 13.11 -3.51 -31.02
N ASP A 44 13.43 -4.78 -31.29
CA ASP A 44 13.46 -5.34 -32.66
C ASP A 44 12.07 -5.59 -33.26
N ALA A 45 11.02 -5.52 -32.44
CA ALA A 45 9.62 -5.64 -32.84
C ALA A 45 8.83 -4.32 -32.71
N GLU A 46 9.54 -3.18 -32.56
CA GLU A 46 8.90 -1.86 -32.57
C GLU A 46 8.18 -1.63 -33.91
N GLU A 47 6.91 -1.25 -33.81
CA GLU A 47 6.23 -0.63 -34.94
C GLU A 47 6.59 0.85 -34.95
N ASP A 48 6.79 1.44 -36.15
CA ASP A 48 7.04 2.88 -36.24
C ASP A 48 5.87 3.63 -35.57
N PRO A 49 6.10 4.27 -34.44
CA PRO A 49 5.03 4.95 -33.68
C PRO A 49 4.40 6.11 -34.47
N ARG A 50 4.95 6.46 -35.67
CA ARG A 50 4.43 7.47 -36.57
C ARG A 50 3.48 6.89 -37.63
N LEU A 51 3.48 5.56 -37.81
CA LEU A 51 2.83 4.88 -38.93
C LEU A 51 1.68 3.97 -38.44
N GLY A 52 0.58 4.45 -37.99
CA GLY A 52 -0.55 3.60 -38.23
C GLY A 52 -1.47 3.14 -37.13
N ASP A 53 -1.48 3.72 -35.94
CA ASP A 53 -2.61 3.58 -35.04
C ASP A 53 -3.43 4.89 -35.05
N PRO A 54 -4.68 4.88 -35.55
CA PRO A 54 -5.57 6.05 -35.47
C PRO A 54 -5.83 6.48 -34.00
N ALA A 55 -5.74 5.56 -33.05
CA ALA A 55 -5.83 5.85 -31.62
C ALA A 55 -4.54 6.49 -31.08
N ALA A 56 -3.40 6.31 -31.75
CA ALA A 56 -2.12 6.86 -31.35
C ALA A 56 -1.85 8.30 -31.85
N GLY A 57 -2.83 9.00 -32.42
CA GLY A 57 -2.67 10.33 -33.03
C GLY A 57 -2.01 10.27 -34.40
N GLY A 58 -2.36 11.18 -35.29
CA GLY A 58 -1.81 11.25 -36.65
C GLY A 58 -0.35 11.68 -36.71
N PRO A 59 0.27 11.72 -37.90
CA PRO A 59 1.69 12.03 -38.12
C PRO A 59 2.14 13.41 -37.62
N ASP A 60 1.23 14.29 -37.28
CA ASP A 60 1.49 15.66 -36.80
C ASP A 60 1.60 15.80 -35.28
N THR A 61 1.48 14.70 -34.52
CA THR A 61 1.65 14.71 -33.05
C THR A 61 3.12 14.60 -32.67
N GLU A 62 3.58 15.49 -31.80
CA GLU A 62 4.96 15.47 -31.29
C GLU A 62 5.20 14.17 -30.49
N LEU A 63 6.21 13.40 -30.87
CA LEU A 63 6.64 12.19 -30.18
C LEU A 63 7.89 12.49 -29.36
N GLU A 64 7.79 12.41 -28.02
CA GLU A 64 8.95 12.40 -27.14
C GLU A 64 9.58 10.99 -27.18
N ILE A 65 10.86 10.88 -27.50
CA ILE A 65 11.62 9.63 -27.38
C ILE A 65 12.51 9.73 -26.15
N VAL A 66 12.29 8.86 -25.19
CA VAL A 66 13.09 8.74 -23.97
C VAL A 66 14.03 7.55 -24.16
N ASP A 67 15.34 7.82 -24.21
CA ASP A 67 16.35 6.77 -24.10
C ASP A 67 16.30 6.20 -22.68
N ALA A 68 15.78 4.99 -22.55
CA ALA A 68 15.63 4.28 -21.28
C ALA A 68 16.70 3.17 -21.12
N GLY A 69 17.69 3.12 -22.02
CA GLY A 69 18.81 2.18 -21.92
C GLY A 69 19.52 2.26 -20.57
N GLY A 70 19.79 1.10 -19.96
CA GLY A 70 20.40 1.01 -18.63
C GLY A 70 19.49 1.32 -17.44
N THR A 71 18.18 1.47 -17.68
CA THR A 71 17.16 1.56 -16.61
C THR A 71 16.22 0.37 -16.64
N THR A 72 15.52 0.17 -15.52
CA THR A 72 14.48 -0.84 -15.41
C THR A 72 13.13 -0.16 -15.17
N ILE A 73 12.13 -0.50 -15.99
CA ILE A 73 10.74 -0.14 -15.77
C ILE A 73 10.16 -1.08 -14.72
N VAL A 74 9.58 -0.49 -13.68
CA VAL A 74 8.87 -1.17 -12.60
C VAL A 74 7.41 -0.69 -12.60
N PRO A 75 6.41 -1.57 -12.52
CA PRO A 75 5.01 -1.16 -12.38
C PRO A 75 4.84 -0.19 -11.21
N GLY A 76 3.86 0.69 -11.29
CA GLY A 76 3.53 1.58 -10.18
C GLY A 76 3.30 0.80 -8.90
N MET A 77 4.11 1.05 -7.88
CA MET A 77 4.07 0.28 -6.64
C MET A 77 2.79 0.57 -5.85
N VAL A 78 2.39 -0.40 -5.03
CA VAL A 78 1.20 -0.38 -4.18
C VAL A 78 1.62 -0.42 -2.72
N ASP A 79 1.29 0.61 -1.97
CA ASP A 79 1.41 0.61 -0.51
C ASP A 79 0.07 0.16 0.09
N GLY A 80 -0.01 -1.10 0.49
CA GLY A 80 -1.23 -1.74 1.01
C GLY A 80 -1.57 -1.38 2.44
N HIS A 81 -0.71 -0.64 3.15
CA HIS A 81 -0.94 -0.19 4.53
C HIS A 81 -0.33 1.19 4.77
N SER A 82 -1.14 2.20 4.76
CA SER A 82 -0.74 3.59 4.91
C SER A 82 -1.76 4.41 5.71
N HIS A 83 -1.34 5.59 6.19
CA HIS A 83 -2.17 6.56 6.89
C HIS A 83 -1.86 7.97 6.37
N LEU A 84 -2.52 8.35 5.27
CA LEU A 84 -2.16 9.55 4.51
C LEU A 84 -2.22 10.85 5.33
N THR A 85 -3.11 10.92 6.31
CA THR A 85 -3.30 12.11 7.14
C THR A 85 -2.28 12.25 8.27
N MET A 86 -1.36 11.29 8.43
CA MET A 86 -0.37 11.25 9.51
C MET A 86 1.06 11.31 8.95
N PRO A 87 1.99 12.07 9.57
CA PRO A 87 3.29 12.38 8.95
C PRO A 87 4.36 11.29 9.11
N GLY A 88 4.18 10.32 10.02
CA GLY A 88 5.23 9.40 10.43
C GLY A 88 6.39 10.08 11.19
N GLY A 89 7.55 9.42 11.22
CA GLY A 89 8.73 9.92 11.90
C GLY A 89 8.80 9.51 13.38
N SER A 90 9.80 10.00 14.13
CA SER A 90 10.07 9.55 15.50
C SER A 90 9.00 9.97 16.53
N HIS A 91 8.17 10.95 16.18
CA HIS A 91 7.10 11.48 17.03
C HIS A 91 5.70 11.19 16.45
N TRP A 92 5.53 10.12 15.67
CA TRP A 92 4.25 9.81 15.00
C TRP A 92 3.08 9.66 15.98
N ILE A 93 3.31 9.15 17.19
CA ILE A 93 2.27 8.97 18.20
C ILE A 93 1.68 10.34 18.61
N ASP A 94 2.54 11.32 18.87
CA ASP A 94 2.14 12.66 19.29
C ASP A 94 1.38 13.45 18.19
N ARG A 95 1.46 12.96 16.93
CA ARG A 95 0.86 13.57 15.76
C ARG A 95 -0.47 12.94 15.34
N GLY A 96 -0.91 11.89 16.05
CA GLY A 96 -2.22 11.27 15.85
C GLY A 96 -3.40 12.23 16.14
N GLU A 97 -3.16 13.21 17.03
CA GLU A 97 -4.14 14.20 17.46
C GLU A 97 -4.01 15.56 16.73
N ASP A 98 -3.26 15.61 15.64
CA ASP A 98 -3.14 16.83 14.83
C ASP A 98 -4.53 17.35 14.40
N PRO A 99 -4.78 18.67 14.45
CA PRO A 99 -6.05 19.24 13.99
C PRO A 99 -6.38 18.83 12.53
N PRO A 100 -7.67 18.68 12.18
CA PRO A 100 -8.10 18.25 10.83
C PRO A 100 -7.44 19.02 9.67
N VAL A 101 -7.26 20.33 9.82
CA VAL A 101 -6.60 21.16 8.80
C VAL A 101 -5.13 20.75 8.60
N THR A 102 -4.43 20.40 9.66
CA THR A 102 -3.04 19.93 9.61
C THR A 102 -2.97 18.51 9.01
N ALA A 103 -3.87 17.62 9.43
CA ALA A 103 -3.97 16.26 8.93
C ALA A 103 -4.23 16.23 7.40
N VAL A 104 -5.17 17.02 6.91
CA VAL A 104 -5.46 17.12 5.46
C VAL A 104 -4.29 17.73 4.68
N ALA A 105 -3.60 18.73 5.22
CA ALA A 105 -2.41 19.30 4.60
C ALA A 105 -1.24 18.27 4.56
N THR A 106 -1.10 17.47 5.61
CA THR A 106 -0.13 16.38 5.68
C THR A 106 -0.37 15.35 4.59
N ALA A 107 -1.63 15.01 4.28
CA ALA A 107 -1.97 14.07 3.23
C ALA A 107 -1.47 14.51 1.85
N ALA A 108 -1.56 15.79 1.51
CA ALA A 108 -1.03 16.32 0.25
C ALA A 108 0.49 16.14 0.16
N ARG A 109 1.20 16.38 1.27
CA ARG A 109 2.65 16.18 1.34
C ARG A 109 3.03 14.71 1.21
N ASN A 110 2.31 13.83 1.86
CA ASN A 110 2.53 12.39 1.77
C ASN A 110 2.26 11.86 0.35
N ALA A 111 1.20 12.32 -0.30
CA ALA A 111 0.91 11.97 -1.69
C ALA A 111 2.06 12.35 -2.64
N GLU A 112 2.63 13.55 -2.49
CA GLU A 112 3.81 13.98 -3.25
C GLU A 112 5.01 13.05 -3.01
N LEU A 113 5.29 12.67 -1.76
CA LEU A 113 6.39 11.77 -1.41
C LEU A 113 6.17 10.38 -2.01
N MET A 114 4.94 9.84 -1.93
CA MET A 114 4.58 8.55 -2.52
C MET A 114 4.83 8.53 -4.02
N THR A 115 4.26 9.48 -4.75
CA THR A 115 4.36 9.49 -6.21
C THR A 115 5.79 9.65 -6.69
N ARG A 116 6.60 10.49 -6.02
CA ARG A 116 8.01 10.64 -6.32
C ARG A 116 8.84 9.39 -6.02
N SER A 117 8.37 8.52 -5.12
CA SER A 117 9.01 7.25 -4.80
C SER A 117 8.44 6.06 -5.60
N GLY A 118 7.66 6.32 -6.67
CA GLY A 118 7.10 5.28 -7.54
C GLY A 118 5.88 4.57 -6.97
N VAL A 119 5.36 5.00 -5.82
CA VAL A 119 4.12 4.47 -5.26
C VAL A 119 2.94 5.13 -5.97
N ARG A 120 2.17 4.34 -6.70
CA ARG A 120 1.03 4.84 -7.49
C ARG A 120 -0.32 4.51 -6.89
N TRP A 121 -0.37 3.53 -5.99
CA TRP A 121 -1.56 3.12 -5.28
C TRP A 121 -1.34 3.12 -3.78
N ALA A 122 -2.28 3.70 -3.04
CA ALA A 122 -2.29 3.78 -1.58
C ALA A 122 -3.56 3.14 -1.03
N ARG A 123 -3.41 2.32 -0.01
CA ARG A 123 -4.51 1.83 0.80
C ARG A 123 -4.42 2.46 2.18
N ASP A 124 -5.21 3.51 2.41
CA ASP A 124 -5.32 4.14 3.72
C ASP A 124 -6.18 3.27 4.64
N VAL A 125 -5.55 2.69 5.65
CA VAL A 125 -6.20 1.73 6.54
C VAL A 125 -6.74 2.36 7.82
N GLY A 126 -6.94 3.65 7.81
CA GLY A 126 -7.62 4.38 8.88
C GLY A 126 -7.06 5.77 9.12
N SER A 127 -7.94 6.69 9.48
CA SER A 127 -7.61 8.05 9.87
C SER A 127 -8.49 8.52 11.02
N ALA A 128 -8.08 9.61 11.68
CA ALA A 128 -8.91 10.25 12.70
C ALA A 128 -10.26 10.68 12.14
N MET A 129 -11.29 10.60 12.98
CA MET A 129 -12.60 11.23 12.73
C MET A 129 -12.49 12.72 12.93
N GLY A 130 -13.21 13.49 12.12
CA GLY A 130 -13.27 14.94 12.30
C GLY A 130 -14.08 15.64 11.23
N VAL A 131 -14.28 16.94 11.44
CA VAL A 131 -14.91 17.81 10.43
C VAL A 131 -13.87 18.14 9.36
N ASP A 132 -14.11 17.65 8.14
CA ASP A 132 -13.23 17.93 7.01
C ASP A 132 -13.20 19.46 6.74
N PRO A 133 -12.01 20.09 6.77
CA PRO A 133 -11.90 21.54 6.64
C PRO A 133 -12.27 22.08 5.25
N VAL A 134 -12.45 21.20 4.26
CA VAL A 134 -12.73 21.57 2.87
C VAL A 134 -14.22 21.46 2.55
N ASP A 135 -14.87 20.34 2.90
CA ASP A 135 -16.28 20.11 2.58
C ASP A 135 -17.24 20.21 3.79
N GLY A 136 -16.68 20.36 5.00
CA GLY A 136 -17.44 20.51 6.24
C GLY A 136 -18.13 19.25 6.75
N ARG A 137 -17.91 18.09 6.12
CA ARG A 137 -18.51 16.82 6.55
C ARG A 137 -17.74 16.24 7.73
N GLU A 138 -18.47 15.74 8.73
CA GLU A 138 -17.90 14.98 9.83
C GLU A 138 -17.79 13.51 9.43
N ARG A 139 -16.55 13.03 9.26
CA ARG A 139 -16.23 11.66 8.88
C ARG A 139 -14.73 11.39 9.07
N ALA A 140 -14.27 10.18 8.79
CA ALA A 140 -12.85 9.90 8.70
C ALA A 140 -12.18 10.77 7.62
N LEU A 141 -11.13 11.49 8.00
CA LEU A 141 -10.52 12.54 7.16
C LEU A 141 -9.93 11.98 5.86
N ALA A 142 -9.44 10.74 5.88
CA ALA A 142 -8.90 10.08 4.68
C ALA A 142 -9.95 9.92 3.56
N LEU A 143 -11.24 9.80 3.89
CA LEU A 143 -12.31 9.71 2.89
C LEU A 143 -12.42 11.00 2.07
N GLY A 144 -12.36 12.15 2.74
CA GLY A 144 -12.36 13.45 2.07
C GLY A 144 -11.11 13.69 1.23
N VAL A 145 -9.95 13.24 1.71
CA VAL A 145 -8.68 13.29 0.97
C VAL A 145 -8.78 12.45 -0.30
N ARG A 146 -9.21 11.19 -0.18
CA ARG A 146 -9.40 10.29 -1.32
C ARG A 146 -10.36 10.86 -2.37
N ASP A 147 -11.50 11.37 -1.94
CA ASP A 147 -12.53 11.91 -2.86
C ASP A 147 -11.99 13.09 -3.67
N ARG A 148 -11.17 13.95 -3.05
CA ARG A 148 -10.52 15.08 -3.73
C ARG A 148 -9.33 14.67 -4.61
N ALA A 149 -8.66 13.57 -4.27
CA ALA A 149 -7.50 13.08 -5.03
C ALA A 149 -7.88 12.47 -6.38
N ARG A 150 -9.12 11.99 -6.53
CA ARG A 150 -9.59 11.35 -7.77
C ARG A 150 -9.41 12.27 -8.98
N GLY A 151 -8.77 11.75 -10.01
CA GLY A 151 -8.52 12.47 -11.25
C GLY A 151 -7.48 13.60 -11.15
N LEU A 152 -6.84 13.82 -9.99
CA LEU A 152 -5.81 14.82 -9.86
C LEU A 152 -4.45 14.27 -10.33
N PRO A 153 -3.81 14.92 -11.33
CA PRO A 153 -2.47 14.54 -11.75
C PRO A 153 -1.48 14.62 -10.58
N GLY A 154 -0.59 13.64 -10.50
CA GLY A 154 0.47 13.60 -9.49
C GLY A 154 0.03 13.09 -8.11
N TRP A 155 -1.23 12.71 -7.94
CA TRP A 155 -1.70 11.99 -6.75
C TRP A 155 -1.67 10.47 -6.98
N PRO A 156 -1.45 9.67 -5.93
CA PRO A 156 -1.67 8.23 -6.03
C PRO A 156 -3.18 7.93 -6.14
N HIS A 157 -3.50 6.77 -6.69
CA HIS A 157 -4.84 6.21 -6.56
C HIS A 157 -5.05 5.79 -5.11
N ILE A 158 -6.12 6.24 -4.46
CA ILE A 158 -6.36 6.01 -3.03
C ILE A 158 -7.59 5.14 -2.85
N ARG A 159 -7.47 4.10 -2.00
CA ARG A 159 -8.59 3.37 -1.41
C ARG A 159 -8.50 3.53 0.10
N ALA A 160 -9.60 3.90 0.76
CA ALA A 160 -9.59 4.28 2.15
C ALA A 160 -10.63 3.49 2.96
N ALA A 161 -10.20 2.97 4.11
CA ALA A 161 -11.09 2.59 5.20
C ALA A 161 -11.72 3.84 5.81
N GLY A 162 -12.59 3.76 6.70
CA GLY A 162 -13.00 4.90 7.51
C GLY A 162 -11.98 5.22 8.59
N THR A 163 -12.36 4.99 9.84
CA THR A 163 -11.45 4.99 10.99
C THR A 163 -11.26 3.55 11.51
N TRP A 164 -10.37 3.36 12.46
CA TRP A 164 -10.18 2.08 13.14
C TRP A 164 -11.40 1.76 14.00
N ILE A 165 -11.84 0.50 14.03
CA ILE A 165 -12.87 0.01 14.93
C ILE A 165 -12.25 -1.02 15.87
N GLY A 166 -12.18 -0.69 17.15
CA GLY A 166 -11.55 -1.48 18.20
C GLY A 166 -12.48 -1.85 19.33
N GLY A 167 -12.04 -2.77 20.21
CA GLY A 167 -12.69 -3.06 21.46
C GLY A 167 -12.36 -2.04 22.55
N PRO A 168 -13.04 -2.08 23.72
CA PRO A 168 -12.77 -1.15 24.79
C PRO A 168 -11.30 -1.15 25.23
N GLY A 169 -10.71 0.04 25.35
CA GLY A 169 -9.32 0.25 25.78
C GLY A 169 -8.24 -0.09 24.75
N SER A 170 -8.61 -0.41 23.51
CA SER A 170 -7.65 -0.82 22.48
C SER A 170 -7.04 0.34 21.67
N LEU A 171 -7.77 1.44 21.49
CA LEU A 171 -7.40 2.53 20.57
C LEU A 171 -7.22 3.88 21.26
N GLY A 172 -7.80 4.10 22.44
CA GLY A 172 -7.90 5.42 23.02
C GLY A 172 -8.65 6.38 22.08
N ASP A 173 -8.11 7.58 21.85
CA ASP A 173 -8.76 8.62 21.02
C ASP A 173 -8.52 8.46 19.51
N LEU A 174 -7.78 7.41 19.08
CA LEU A 174 -7.41 7.27 17.66
C LEU A 174 -8.54 6.76 16.77
N GLY A 175 -9.52 6.05 17.32
CA GLY A 175 -10.57 5.39 16.52
C GLY A 175 -11.92 5.31 17.26
N VAL A 176 -12.77 4.40 16.81
CA VAL A 176 -14.06 4.12 17.43
C VAL A 176 -13.96 2.83 18.24
N GLU A 177 -14.18 2.93 19.55
CA GLU A 177 -14.25 1.77 20.43
C GLU A 177 -15.71 1.32 20.62
N VAL A 178 -15.96 0.02 20.48
CA VAL A 178 -17.30 -0.57 20.57
C VAL A 178 -17.28 -1.77 21.53
N ALA A 179 -18.37 -1.94 22.29
CA ALA A 179 -18.41 -2.89 23.39
C ALA A 179 -18.94 -4.28 23.02
N ASP A 180 -19.70 -4.40 21.92
CA ASP A 180 -20.37 -5.64 21.54
C ASP A 180 -20.52 -5.79 20.01
N ALA A 181 -20.99 -6.96 19.59
CA ALA A 181 -21.13 -7.30 18.18
C ALA A 181 -22.17 -6.44 17.42
N ASP A 182 -23.22 -5.97 18.09
CA ASP A 182 -24.23 -5.11 17.45
C ASP A 182 -23.62 -3.74 17.14
N ALA A 183 -22.91 -3.17 18.09
CA ALA A 183 -22.19 -1.91 17.93
C ALA A 183 -21.05 -2.04 16.89
N LEU A 184 -20.35 -3.19 16.86
CA LEU A 184 -19.30 -3.47 15.87
C LEU A 184 -19.87 -3.47 14.44
N VAL A 185 -20.99 -4.16 14.20
CA VAL A 185 -21.67 -4.17 12.91
C VAL A 185 -22.22 -2.79 12.56
N ALA A 186 -22.79 -2.07 13.52
CA ALA A 186 -23.31 -0.72 13.31
C ALA A 186 -22.18 0.27 12.92
N ALA A 187 -21.05 0.23 13.62
CA ALA A 187 -19.89 1.06 13.31
C ALA A 187 -19.34 0.76 11.89
N ALA A 188 -19.18 -0.53 11.54
CA ALA A 188 -18.74 -0.92 10.20
C ALA A 188 -19.68 -0.43 9.10
N ASN A 189 -20.99 -0.58 9.30
CA ASN A 189 -21.99 -0.10 8.34
C ASN A 189 -21.96 1.44 8.23
N GLY A 190 -21.81 2.16 9.33
CA GLY A 190 -21.69 3.62 9.34
C GLY A 190 -20.49 4.10 8.52
N GLN A 191 -19.33 3.43 8.65
CA GLN A 191 -18.15 3.74 7.83
C GLN A 191 -18.42 3.53 6.31
N LEU A 192 -19.12 2.44 5.95
CA LEU A 192 -19.52 2.20 4.56
C LEU A 192 -20.54 3.23 4.05
N ASP A 193 -21.44 3.70 4.91
CA ASP A 193 -22.41 4.76 4.57
C ASP A 193 -21.71 6.11 4.37
N ASP A 194 -20.59 6.36 5.07
CA ASP A 194 -19.72 7.52 4.86
C ASP A 194 -18.86 7.39 3.58
N GLY A 195 -18.89 6.23 2.93
CA GLY A 195 -18.23 5.96 1.66
C GLY A 195 -16.88 5.27 1.81
N ALA A 196 -16.58 4.58 2.90
CA ALA A 196 -15.37 3.76 3.01
C ALA A 196 -15.35 2.65 1.93
N ASP A 197 -14.16 2.40 1.35
CA ASP A 197 -13.98 1.35 0.33
C ASP A 197 -13.89 -0.06 0.97
N PHE A 198 -13.51 -0.13 2.23
CA PHE A 198 -13.38 -1.36 3.03
C PHE A 198 -13.38 -1.01 4.52
N ILE A 199 -13.42 -2.01 5.39
CA ILE A 199 -13.46 -1.83 6.85
C ILE A 199 -12.13 -2.25 7.48
N LYS A 200 -11.66 -1.46 8.45
CA LYS A 200 -10.49 -1.76 9.29
C LYS A 200 -10.90 -2.08 10.72
N LEU A 201 -10.68 -3.31 11.14
CA LEU A 201 -10.78 -3.74 12.52
C LEU A 201 -9.43 -3.65 13.23
N TYR A 202 -9.46 -3.48 14.55
CA TYR A 202 -8.29 -3.52 15.41
C TYR A 202 -8.47 -4.67 16.41
N LEU A 203 -7.70 -5.76 16.25
CA LEU A 203 -7.92 -7.02 17.00
C LEU A 203 -7.02 -7.21 18.21
N ASP A 204 -6.06 -6.33 18.43
CA ASP A 204 -5.30 -6.31 19.68
C ASP A 204 -6.13 -5.53 20.71
N GLY A 205 -6.38 -6.10 21.90
CA GLY A 205 -7.20 -5.48 22.94
C GLY A 205 -6.43 -4.52 23.85
N GLU A 206 -7.03 -4.12 24.99
CA GLU A 206 -6.35 -3.39 26.06
C GLU A 206 -5.09 -4.14 26.52
N ASP A 207 -5.19 -5.47 26.74
CA ASP A 207 -4.03 -6.37 26.69
C ASP A 207 -3.82 -6.77 25.22
N PRO A 208 -2.74 -6.32 24.57
CA PRO A 208 -2.51 -6.63 23.16
C PRO A 208 -2.41 -8.14 22.85
N ALA A 209 -2.13 -8.98 23.86
CA ALA A 209 -2.08 -10.43 23.69
C ALA A 209 -3.46 -11.09 23.59
N VAL A 210 -4.54 -10.35 23.85
CA VAL A 210 -5.91 -10.85 23.90
C VAL A 210 -6.80 -10.06 22.93
N CYS A 211 -7.37 -10.76 21.96
CA CYS A 211 -8.37 -10.17 21.07
C CYS A 211 -9.69 -9.92 21.82
N PRO A 212 -10.26 -8.71 21.74
CA PRO A 212 -11.45 -8.36 22.52
C PRO A 212 -12.73 -9.08 22.03
N TRP A 213 -12.71 -9.65 20.83
CA TRP A 213 -13.87 -10.31 20.24
C TRP A 213 -13.67 -11.81 20.03
N SER A 214 -14.78 -12.55 20.13
CA SER A 214 -14.83 -13.95 19.72
C SER A 214 -14.83 -14.09 18.20
N VAL A 215 -14.54 -15.30 17.73
CA VAL A 215 -14.62 -15.63 16.29
C VAL A 215 -16.03 -15.36 15.73
N ALA A 216 -17.09 -15.69 16.50
CA ALA A 216 -18.48 -15.48 16.05
C ALA A 216 -18.85 -13.99 15.88
N GLU A 217 -18.31 -13.11 16.74
CA GLU A 217 -18.52 -11.66 16.62
C GLU A 217 -17.79 -11.09 15.41
N ILE A 218 -16.56 -11.54 15.15
CA ILE A 218 -15.80 -11.18 13.94
C ILE A 218 -16.50 -11.70 12.69
N GLU A 219 -16.95 -12.97 12.66
CA GLU A 219 -17.68 -13.54 11.53
C GLU A 219 -18.98 -12.77 11.22
N ARG A 220 -19.64 -12.28 12.26
CA ARG A 220 -20.87 -11.50 12.10
C ARG A 220 -20.61 -10.17 11.40
N VAL A 221 -19.60 -9.39 11.79
CA VAL A 221 -19.25 -8.13 11.13
C VAL A 221 -18.71 -8.38 9.72
N VAL A 222 -17.87 -9.39 9.52
CA VAL A 222 -17.35 -9.77 8.20
C VAL A 222 -18.51 -10.11 7.26
N THR A 223 -19.46 -10.92 7.71
CA THR A 223 -20.67 -11.26 6.92
C THR A 223 -21.48 -10.02 6.52
N ALA A 224 -21.69 -9.10 7.46
CA ALA A 224 -22.44 -7.87 7.20
C ALA A 224 -21.72 -6.96 6.18
N VAL A 225 -20.40 -6.84 6.26
CA VAL A 225 -19.60 -6.04 5.34
C VAL A 225 -19.54 -6.69 3.96
N HIS A 226 -19.33 -8.01 3.89
CA HIS A 226 -19.31 -8.76 2.63
C HIS A 226 -20.67 -8.70 1.91
N ALA A 227 -21.78 -8.69 2.65
CA ALA A 227 -23.12 -8.53 2.06
C ALA A 227 -23.29 -7.16 1.34
N ARG A 228 -22.44 -6.19 1.65
CA ARG A 228 -22.38 -4.87 0.99
C ARG A 228 -21.31 -4.80 -0.11
N GLY A 229 -20.63 -5.91 -0.42
CA GLY A 229 -19.59 -6.00 -1.44
C GLY A 229 -18.23 -5.41 -1.01
N ALA A 230 -18.07 -5.04 0.26
CA ALA A 230 -16.83 -4.51 0.80
C ALA A 230 -15.99 -5.61 1.48
N ARG A 231 -14.70 -5.33 1.71
CA ARG A 231 -13.75 -6.22 2.39
C ARG A 231 -13.50 -5.77 3.83
N VAL A 232 -13.00 -6.71 4.64
CA VAL A 232 -12.58 -6.45 6.01
C VAL A 232 -11.10 -6.74 6.16
N THR A 233 -10.34 -5.77 6.64
CA THR A 233 -8.94 -5.98 7.04
C THR A 233 -8.80 -5.79 8.55
N ALA A 234 -7.80 -6.44 9.15
CA ALA A 234 -7.65 -6.44 10.59
C ALA A 234 -6.21 -6.21 11.03
N HIS A 235 -5.99 -5.18 11.86
CA HIS A 235 -4.75 -5.06 12.62
C HIS A 235 -4.60 -6.24 13.57
N SER A 236 -3.48 -6.91 13.52
CA SER A 236 -3.05 -7.79 14.59
C SER A 236 -1.52 -7.90 14.64
N GLY A 237 -0.94 -7.36 15.69
CA GLY A 237 0.47 -7.55 16.04
C GLY A 237 0.72 -8.83 16.83
N ARG A 238 -0.34 -9.50 17.28
CA ARG A 238 -0.29 -10.67 18.16
C ARG A 238 -1.01 -11.87 17.59
N LEU A 239 -0.65 -13.06 18.11
CA LEU A 239 -1.16 -14.33 17.61
C LEU A 239 -2.67 -14.51 17.79
N ASP A 240 -3.22 -14.12 18.94
CA ASP A 240 -4.65 -14.35 19.24
C ASP A 240 -5.56 -13.57 18.31
N GLY A 241 -5.26 -12.29 18.08
CA GLY A 241 -5.99 -11.46 17.14
C GLY A 241 -5.93 -12.01 15.71
N ALA A 242 -4.73 -12.39 15.22
CA ALA A 242 -4.57 -12.98 13.90
C ALA A 242 -5.37 -14.28 13.77
N ARG A 243 -5.27 -15.19 14.75
CA ARG A 243 -5.98 -16.47 14.76
C ARG A 243 -7.49 -16.29 14.70
N LYS A 244 -8.05 -15.42 15.56
CA LYS A 244 -9.49 -15.14 15.60
C LYS A 244 -9.96 -14.38 14.36
N GLY A 245 -9.18 -13.42 13.87
CA GLY A 245 -9.47 -12.68 12.65
C GLY A 245 -9.57 -13.60 11.43
N VAL A 246 -8.57 -14.47 11.24
CA VAL A 246 -8.56 -15.46 10.15
C VAL A 246 -9.74 -16.44 10.29
N ALA A 247 -9.99 -16.96 11.49
CA ALA A 247 -11.11 -17.87 11.74
C ALA A 247 -12.46 -17.19 11.50
N GLY A 248 -12.60 -15.90 11.84
CA GLY A 248 -13.79 -15.07 11.60
C GLY A 248 -13.94 -14.57 10.16
N GLY A 249 -12.97 -14.87 9.27
CA GLY A 249 -13.10 -14.68 7.83
C GLY A 249 -12.67 -13.32 7.31
N VAL A 250 -11.77 -12.58 8.00
CA VAL A 250 -11.21 -11.34 7.49
C VAL A 250 -10.42 -11.57 6.19
N ASP A 251 -10.44 -10.60 5.28
CA ASP A 251 -9.79 -10.72 3.97
C ASP A 251 -8.27 -10.49 4.04
N ALA A 252 -7.81 -9.73 5.06
CA ALA A 252 -6.38 -9.49 5.27
C ALA A 252 -6.06 -9.32 6.77
N ILE A 253 -4.86 -9.79 7.15
CA ILE A 253 -4.21 -9.48 8.42
C ILE A 253 -3.11 -8.46 8.14
N GLU A 254 -3.18 -7.34 8.83
CA GLU A 254 -2.16 -6.29 8.83
C GLU A 254 -1.09 -6.61 9.88
N HIS A 255 0.16 -6.37 9.54
CA HIS A 255 1.35 -6.67 10.35
C HIS A 255 1.61 -8.17 10.50
N GLY A 256 0.76 -8.91 11.22
CA GLY A 256 0.94 -10.34 11.45
C GLY A 256 2.30 -10.68 12.06
N PHE A 257 2.78 -9.91 13.06
CA PHE A 257 4.15 -10.03 13.58
C PHE A 257 4.40 -11.32 14.40
N GLU A 258 3.34 -12.02 14.77
CA GLU A 258 3.44 -13.22 15.61
C GLU A 258 2.58 -14.37 15.06
N LEU A 259 2.55 -14.57 13.73
CA LEU A 259 1.90 -15.74 13.15
C LEU A 259 2.68 -17.02 13.52
N ASP A 260 1.95 -18.10 13.74
CA ASP A 260 2.49 -19.46 13.79
C ASP A 260 2.18 -20.22 12.48
N GLU A 261 2.69 -21.44 12.36
CA GLU A 261 2.49 -22.27 11.17
C GLU A 261 1.01 -22.63 10.96
N ASP A 262 0.24 -22.83 12.03
CA ASP A 262 -1.17 -23.18 11.97
C ASP A 262 -2.02 -22.02 11.43
N VAL A 263 -1.79 -20.80 11.92
CA VAL A 263 -2.48 -19.60 11.42
C VAL A 263 -2.08 -19.31 9.98
N ALA A 264 -0.79 -19.45 9.64
CA ALA A 264 -0.33 -19.27 8.27
C ALA A 264 -0.97 -20.26 7.30
N ALA A 265 -1.08 -21.54 7.69
CA ALA A 265 -1.77 -22.57 6.90
C ALA A 265 -3.26 -22.26 6.71
N GLU A 266 -3.93 -21.78 7.76
CA GLU A 266 -5.35 -21.37 7.68
C GLU A 266 -5.55 -20.13 6.80
N MET A 267 -4.65 -19.13 6.88
CA MET A 267 -4.64 -17.98 5.98
C MET A 267 -4.54 -18.42 4.51
N ALA A 268 -3.61 -19.31 4.19
CA ALA A 268 -3.44 -19.84 2.84
C ALA A 268 -4.70 -20.57 2.36
N ARG A 269 -5.29 -21.41 3.21
CA ARG A 269 -6.52 -22.17 2.90
C ARG A 269 -7.72 -21.25 2.64
N ARG A 270 -7.87 -20.16 3.39
CA ARG A 270 -8.97 -19.19 3.25
C ARG A 270 -8.70 -18.13 2.18
N GLY A 271 -7.45 -17.99 1.74
CA GLY A 271 -7.04 -16.92 0.86
C GLY A 271 -6.93 -15.56 1.55
N THR A 272 -6.78 -15.54 2.88
CA THR A 272 -6.51 -14.32 3.64
C THR A 272 -5.13 -13.77 3.30
N PHE A 273 -5.03 -12.47 3.02
CA PHE A 273 -3.74 -11.82 2.76
C PHE A 273 -2.96 -11.57 4.06
N LEU A 274 -1.64 -11.58 3.95
CA LEU A 274 -0.76 -10.89 4.89
C LEU A 274 -0.33 -9.57 4.27
N VAL A 275 -0.59 -8.46 4.95
CA VAL A 275 -0.03 -7.15 4.60
C VAL A 275 1.13 -6.87 5.54
N SER A 276 2.33 -7.15 5.05
CA SER A 276 3.57 -7.00 5.81
C SER A 276 3.94 -5.54 5.98
N THR A 277 4.52 -5.20 7.14
CA THR A 277 4.99 -3.85 7.48
C THR A 277 6.33 -3.89 8.23
N LEU A 278 7.25 -4.73 7.75
CA LEU A 278 8.57 -4.94 8.37
C LEU A 278 9.44 -3.67 8.37
N ALA A 279 9.20 -2.75 7.42
CA ALA A 279 9.90 -1.48 7.34
C ALA A 279 9.83 -0.64 8.63
N VAL A 280 8.78 -0.82 9.43
CA VAL A 280 8.63 -0.18 10.75
C VAL A 280 9.84 -0.46 11.63
N PHE A 281 10.34 -1.69 11.66
CA PHE A 281 11.50 -2.07 12.48
C PHE A 281 12.78 -1.42 11.98
N ARG A 282 12.99 -1.33 10.66
CA ARG A 282 14.12 -0.58 10.08
C ARG A 282 14.07 0.89 10.44
N SER A 283 12.89 1.49 10.40
CA SER A 283 12.69 2.87 10.83
C SER A 283 13.09 3.07 12.30
N TRP A 284 12.63 2.20 13.20
CA TRP A 284 12.97 2.27 14.62
C TRP A 284 14.48 2.07 14.86
N GLU A 285 15.12 1.15 14.17
CA GLU A 285 16.57 0.95 14.23
C GLU A 285 17.33 2.20 13.78
N SER A 286 16.89 2.85 12.71
CA SER A 286 17.50 4.09 12.22
C SER A 286 17.45 5.21 13.27
N PHE A 287 16.38 5.27 14.05
CA PHE A 287 16.22 6.25 15.14
C PHE A 287 17.18 6.02 16.30
N GLY A 288 17.61 4.78 16.52
CA GLY A 288 18.63 4.47 17.52
C GLY A 288 19.96 5.22 17.34
N ALA A 289 20.27 5.60 16.09
CA ALA A 289 21.49 6.37 15.75
C ALA A 289 21.24 7.88 15.52
N THR A 290 19.98 8.30 15.36
CA THR A 290 19.64 9.64 14.85
C THR A 290 18.72 10.46 15.77
N THR A 291 18.29 9.88 16.91
CA THR A 291 17.48 10.58 17.92
C THR A 291 18.05 10.37 19.32
N THR A 292 17.52 11.12 20.29
CA THR A 292 17.81 10.96 21.72
C THR A 292 16.63 10.31 22.47
N ILE A 293 15.62 9.82 21.75
CA ILE A 293 14.42 9.24 22.32
C ILE A 293 14.76 7.87 22.92
N GLU A 294 14.62 7.73 24.24
CA GLU A 294 15.10 6.58 25.02
C GLU A 294 14.53 5.24 24.52
N ARG A 295 13.25 5.21 24.11
CA ARG A 295 12.62 3.98 23.57
C ARG A 295 13.35 3.39 22.37
N PHE A 296 14.14 4.19 21.62
CA PHE A 296 14.94 3.74 20.47
C PHE A 296 16.43 3.62 20.82
N THR A 297 16.96 4.47 21.71
CA THR A 297 18.40 4.59 22.00
C THR A 297 18.83 3.78 23.22
N GLY A 298 17.93 3.54 24.18
CA GLY A 298 18.20 2.72 25.36
C GLY A 298 18.47 1.25 25.01
N GLY A 299 19.29 0.57 25.83
CA GLY A 299 19.63 -0.85 25.61
C GLY A 299 18.39 -1.74 25.50
N GLU A 300 17.50 -1.65 26.48
CA GLU A 300 16.22 -2.41 26.47
C GLU A 300 15.33 -2.07 25.29
N GLY A 301 15.34 -0.83 24.80
CA GLY A 301 14.60 -0.40 23.61
C GLY A 301 15.10 -1.10 22.36
N ARG A 302 16.42 -1.09 22.15
CA ARG A 302 17.07 -1.77 21.00
C ARG A 302 16.85 -3.27 21.03
N ASP A 303 16.99 -3.92 22.20
CA ASP A 303 16.79 -5.35 22.34
C ASP A 303 15.33 -5.75 22.03
N ARG A 304 14.36 -4.96 22.50
CA ARG A 304 12.93 -5.18 22.17
C ARG A 304 12.66 -5.05 20.68
N ILE A 305 13.25 -4.05 20.02
CA ILE A 305 13.10 -3.85 18.55
C ILE A 305 13.67 -5.06 17.81
N ALA A 306 14.87 -5.51 18.16
CA ALA A 306 15.52 -6.65 17.54
C ALA A 306 14.71 -7.94 17.69
N VAL A 307 14.23 -8.25 18.90
CA VAL A 307 13.39 -9.43 19.17
C VAL A 307 12.07 -9.39 18.39
N ARG A 308 11.42 -8.22 18.34
CA ARG A 308 10.16 -8.08 17.60
C ARG A 308 10.37 -8.22 16.10
N ARG A 309 11.45 -7.66 15.57
CA ARG A 309 11.82 -7.82 14.17
C ARG A 309 12.04 -9.29 13.81
N GLU A 310 12.84 -10.00 14.60
CA GLU A 310 13.11 -11.42 14.36
C GLU A 310 11.83 -12.26 14.32
N ARG A 311 10.90 -12.02 15.26
CA ARG A 311 9.58 -12.69 15.28
C ARG A 311 8.75 -12.36 14.04
N ALA A 312 8.73 -11.10 13.63
CA ALA A 312 7.98 -10.66 12.46
C ALA A 312 8.56 -11.24 11.15
N GLU A 313 9.87 -11.33 11.04
CA GLU A 313 10.55 -12.00 9.92
C GLU A 313 10.25 -13.51 9.92
N GLU A 314 10.25 -14.17 11.10
CA GLU A 314 9.88 -15.59 11.21
C GLU A 314 8.41 -15.81 10.81
N SER A 315 7.51 -14.98 11.30
CA SER A 315 6.10 -14.96 10.91
C SER A 315 5.92 -14.84 9.37
N THR A 316 6.67 -13.94 8.75
CA THR A 316 6.67 -13.78 7.29
C THR A 316 7.18 -15.04 6.58
N ARG A 317 8.19 -15.72 7.14
CA ARG A 317 8.67 -17.02 6.63
C ARG A 317 7.62 -18.13 6.74
N PHE A 318 6.85 -18.18 7.83
CA PHE A 318 5.71 -19.11 7.96
C PHE A 318 4.67 -18.82 6.87
N ALA A 319 4.27 -17.57 6.71
CA ALA A 319 3.31 -17.16 5.68
C ALA A 319 3.79 -17.56 4.26
N ARG A 320 5.06 -17.26 3.92
CA ARG A 320 5.64 -17.64 2.61
C ARG A 320 5.60 -19.14 2.39
N ARG A 321 6.07 -19.94 3.38
CA ARG A 321 6.08 -21.42 3.25
C ARG A 321 4.69 -22.02 3.11
N ALA A 322 3.70 -21.44 3.77
CA ALA A 322 2.30 -21.87 3.66
C ALA A 322 1.64 -21.46 2.34
N GLY A 323 2.27 -20.57 1.55
CA GLY A 323 1.68 -20.04 0.31
C GLY A 323 0.66 -18.93 0.53
N VAL A 324 0.73 -18.22 1.66
CA VAL A 324 -0.08 -17.02 1.92
C VAL A 324 0.24 -15.95 0.89
N ARG A 325 -0.78 -15.27 0.39
CA ARG A 325 -0.61 -14.09 -0.46
C ARG A 325 -0.10 -12.93 0.37
N ILE A 326 1.13 -12.50 0.10
CA ILE A 326 1.79 -11.39 0.81
C ILE A 326 1.73 -10.15 -0.06
N ALA A 327 1.27 -9.03 0.50
CA ALA A 327 1.35 -7.69 -0.06
C ALA A 327 2.18 -6.79 0.88
N THR A 328 2.77 -5.74 0.33
CA THR A 328 3.53 -4.75 1.11
C THR A 328 2.64 -3.70 1.74
N GLY A 329 3.07 -3.18 2.88
CA GLY A 329 2.59 -1.97 3.51
C GLY A 329 3.71 -1.30 4.28
N THR A 330 3.78 0.01 4.29
CA THR A 330 4.82 0.72 5.05
C THR A 330 4.41 1.05 6.47
N ASP A 331 3.11 1.08 6.72
CA ASP A 331 2.52 1.64 7.95
C ASP A 331 3.01 3.09 8.18
N PHE A 332 3.22 3.83 7.06
CA PHE A 332 3.61 5.24 7.24
C PHE A 332 2.47 6.03 7.87
N GLY A 333 2.86 6.92 8.74
CA GLY A 333 1.91 7.78 9.46
C GLY A 333 1.39 7.15 10.73
N GLY A 334 0.77 5.98 10.68
CA GLY A 334 0.34 5.21 11.85
C GLY A 334 1.51 4.56 12.59
N GLY A 335 2.56 4.21 11.84
CA GLY A 335 3.87 3.88 12.37
C GLY A 335 4.89 5.01 12.17
N SER A 336 6.16 4.67 12.30
CA SER A 336 7.26 5.63 12.23
C SER A 336 7.78 5.88 10.82
N THR A 337 7.45 5.03 9.87
CA THR A 337 7.85 5.16 8.47
C THR A 337 7.25 6.39 7.80
N ARG A 338 7.86 6.83 6.72
CA ARG A 338 7.38 7.94 5.90
C ARG A 338 6.89 7.46 4.55
N ALA A 339 6.07 8.25 3.89
CA ALA A 339 5.34 7.92 2.67
C ALA A 339 6.23 7.52 1.46
N ASN A 340 7.51 7.75 1.51
CA ASN A 340 8.47 7.41 0.45
C ASN A 340 9.35 6.19 0.78
N GLN A 341 8.96 5.37 1.77
CA GLN A 341 9.84 4.30 2.28
C GLN A 341 9.39 2.88 1.91
N LEU A 342 8.56 2.71 0.87
CA LEU A 342 8.11 1.38 0.44
C LEU A 342 9.26 0.48 -0.03
N ALA A 343 10.33 1.04 -0.58
CA ALA A 343 11.52 0.28 -0.93
C ALA A 343 12.15 -0.42 0.30
N TRP A 344 12.07 0.15 1.49
CA TRP A 344 12.49 -0.52 2.72
C TRP A 344 11.66 -1.77 3.03
N GLU A 345 10.36 -1.73 2.72
CA GLU A 345 9.52 -2.92 2.91
C GLU A 345 9.93 -4.04 1.97
N VAL A 346 10.18 -3.73 0.68
CA VAL A 346 10.67 -4.71 -0.29
C VAL A 346 12.00 -5.32 0.15
N GLU A 347 12.97 -4.48 0.58
CA GLU A 347 14.24 -4.96 1.13
C GLU A 347 14.05 -5.82 2.40
N SER A 348 13.08 -5.46 3.27
CA SER A 348 12.79 -6.19 4.50
C SER A 348 12.19 -7.55 4.21
N LEU A 349 11.30 -7.65 3.21
CA LEU A 349 10.75 -8.93 2.75
C LEU A 349 11.85 -9.85 2.19
N VAL A 350 12.80 -9.29 1.41
CA VAL A 350 13.95 -10.08 0.93
C VAL A 350 14.82 -10.54 2.11
N ALA A 351 15.08 -9.68 3.09
CA ALA A 351 15.81 -10.05 4.30
C ALA A 351 15.07 -11.12 5.12
N ALA A 352 13.73 -11.10 5.12
CA ALA A 352 12.89 -12.12 5.75
C ALA A 352 12.84 -13.44 4.95
N GLY A 353 13.41 -13.50 3.74
CA GLY A 353 13.60 -14.73 2.96
C GLY A 353 12.69 -14.89 1.74
N LEU A 354 12.02 -13.83 1.28
CA LEU A 354 11.38 -13.81 -0.03
C LEU A 354 12.46 -13.66 -1.12
N GLU A 355 12.23 -14.26 -2.28
CA GLU A 355 13.04 -13.94 -3.45
C GLU A 355 12.75 -12.48 -3.90
N PRO A 356 13.72 -11.76 -4.49
CA PRO A 356 13.50 -10.36 -4.88
C PRO A 356 12.29 -10.14 -5.78
N PHE A 357 12.01 -11.06 -6.71
CA PHE A 357 10.82 -10.95 -7.57
C PHE A 357 9.51 -11.16 -6.78
N GLU A 358 9.51 -12.04 -5.77
CA GLU A 358 8.33 -12.22 -4.90
C GLU A 358 8.06 -10.95 -4.08
N ALA A 359 9.13 -10.33 -3.54
CA ALA A 359 9.02 -9.09 -2.77
C ALA A 359 8.58 -7.91 -3.67
N LEU A 360 9.10 -7.82 -4.89
CA LEU A 360 8.62 -6.86 -5.89
C LEU A 360 7.16 -7.14 -6.29
N GLY A 361 6.79 -8.40 -6.45
CA GLY A 361 5.42 -8.83 -6.71
C GLY A 361 4.46 -8.43 -5.59
N ALA A 362 4.89 -8.51 -4.33
CA ALA A 362 4.14 -8.05 -3.17
C ALA A 362 3.89 -6.54 -3.19
N ALA A 363 4.87 -5.77 -3.69
CA ALA A 363 4.79 -4.31 -3.84
C ALA A 363 4.11 -3.84 -5.15
N THR A 364 3.69 -4.74 -6.01
CA THR A 364 3.09 -4.44 -7.31
C THR A 364 1.76 -5.19 -7.47
N TRP A 365 1.68 -6.18 -8.34
CA TRP A 365 0.45 -6.86 -8.71
C TRP A 365 -0.28 -7.58 -7.56
N ARG A 366 0.43 -8.07 -6.53
CA ARG A 366 -0.21 -8.62 -5.31
C ARG A 366 -0.93 -7.54 -4.51
N GLY A 367 -0.34 -6.33 -4.46
CA GLY A 367 -1.02 -5.16 -3.92
C GLY A 367 -2.31 -4.86 -4.68
N GLY A 368 -2.30 -4.95 -6.02
CA GLY A 368 -3.49 -4.83 -6.86
C GLY A 368 -4.57 -5.87 -6.53
N GLU A 369 -4.19 -7.14 -6.34
CA GLU A 369 -5.12 -8.18 -5.88
C GLU A 369 -5.71 -7.87 -4.49
N LEU A 370 -4.88 -7.38 -3.56
CA LEU A 370 -5.32 -6.94 -2.24
C LEU A 370 -6.38 -5.85 -2.33
N LEU A 371 -6.18 -4.85 -3.20
CA LEU A 371 -7.12 -3.76 -3.40
C LEU A 371 -8.37 -4.19 -4.19
N GLY A 372 -8.28 -5.26 -4.97
CA GLY A 372 -9.32 -5.65 -5.94
C GLY A 372 -9.27 -4.81 -7.21
N GLU A 373 -8.12 -4.20 -7.50
CA GLU A 373 -7.88 -3.31 -8.64
C GLU A 373 -7.00 -4.03 -9.67
N PRO A 374 -7.56 -4.49 -10.79
CA PRO A 374 -6.84 -5.34 -11.73
C PRO A 374 -5.69 -4.63 -12.46
N ASP A 375 -5.72 -3.31 -12.51
CA ASP A 375 -4.69 -2.49 -13.16
C ASP A 375 -3.61 -2.00 -12.20
N ALA A 376 -3.81 -2.14 -10.89
CA ALA A 376 -2.85 -1.71 -9.90
C ALA A 376 -1.60 -2.61 -9.90
N GLY A 377 -0.44 -2.00 -10.04
CA GLY A 377 0.84 -2.73 -10.04
C GLY A 377 1.07 -3.63 -11.25
N VAL A 378 0.41 -3.36 -12.39
CA VAL A 378 0.47 -4.20 -13.59
C VAL A 378 0.83 -3.35 -14.81
N LEU A 379 1.73 -3.87 -15.66
CA LEU A 379 2.02 -3.33 -16.98
C LEU A 379 1.37 -4.20 -18.05
N ARG A 380 0.54 -3.60 -18.90
CA ARG A 380 -0.10 -4.30 -20.02
C ARG A 380 -0.50 -3.34 -21.13
N ASP A 381 -0.63 -3.85 -22.33
CA ASP A 381 -1.21 -3.09 -23.45
C ASP A 381 -2.64 -2.64 -23.11
N GLY A 382 -2.95 -1.39 -23.38
CA GLY A 382 -4.22 -0.75 -23.06
C GLY A 382 -4.44 -0.44 -21.58
N GLY A 383 -3.46 -0.71 -20.71
CA GLY A 383 -3.50 -0.37 -19.30
C GLY A 383 -3.02 1.04 -18.98
N PRO A 384 -3.18 1.50 -17.73
CA PRO A 384 -2.70 2.81 -17.31
C PRO A 384 -1.16 2.88 -17.37
N ALA A 385 -0.64 4.05 -17.73
CA ALA A 385 0.80 4.31 -17.78
C ALA A 385 1.39 4.58 -16.39
N ASP A 386 1.04 3.74 -15.42
CA ASP A 386 1.54 3.81 -14.05
C ASP A 386 2.80 2.97 -13.90
N PHE A 387 3.97 3.59 -13.98
CA PHE A 387 5.26 2.93 -13.79
C PHE A 387 6.39 3.92 -13.43
N SER A 388 7.50 3.35 -12.98
CA SER A 388 8.73 4.10 -12.69
C SER A 388 9.90 3.52 -13.47
N LEU A 389 10.86 4.37 -13.83
CA LEU A 389 12.17 3.97 -14.32
C LEU A 389 13.18 4.10 -13.16
N VAL A 390 13.84 3.01 -12.83
CA VAL A 390 14.87 2.96 -11.79
C VAL A 390 16.23 2.63 -12.40
N HIS A 391 17.32 3.12 -11.79
CA HIS A 391 18.66 2.73 -12.19
C HIS A 391 19.05 1.41 -11.50
N GLY A 392 19.41 0.41 -12.32
CA GLY A 392 19.85 -0.91 -11.88
C GLY A 392 18.74 -1.97 -11.96
N ASP A 393 19.04 -3.13 -11.42
CA ASP A 393 18.19 -4.32 -11.45
C ASP A 393 17.58 -4.59 -10.06
N PRO A 394 16.27 -4.34 -9.85
CA PRO A 394 15.63 -4.57 -8.56
C PRO A 394 15.47 -6.05 -8.21
N LEU A 395 15.68 -6.97 -9.18
CA LEU A 395 15.61 -8.42 -8.93
C LEU A 395 16.93 -8.97 -8.37
N SER A 396 18.04 -8.26 -8.55
CA SER A 396 19.34 -8.60 -7.95
C SER A 396 19.70 -7.68 -6.77
N ASP A 397 19.26 -6.43 -6.80
CA ASP A 397 19.46 -5.42 -5.75
C ASP A 397 18.19 -4.63 -5.50
N PRO A 398 17.34 -5.02 -4.53
CA PRO A 398 16.10 -4.30 -4.22
C PRO A 398 16.30 -2.81 -3.90
N ALA A 399 17.50 -2.40 -3.46
CA ALA A 399 17.85 -1.00 -3.24
C ALA A 399 17.83 -0.17 -4.55
N ALA A 400 17.73 -0.80 -5.72
CA ALA A 400 17.47 -0.10 -6.98
C ALA A 400 16.17 0.70 -6.93
N LEU A 401 15.17 0.26 -6.16
CA LEU A 401 13.89 0.95 -6.00
C LEU A 401 14.01 2.35 -5.35
N TRP A 402 15.15 2.67 -4.70
CA TRP A 402 15.44 4.03 -4.24
C TRP A 402 15.96 4.96 -5.33
N ARG A 403 16.43 4.40 -6.44
CA ARG A 403 17.13 5.12 -7.52
C ARG A 403 16.19 5.46 -8.66
N ILE A 404 15.03 6.04 -8.32
CA ILE A 404 14.03 6.45 -9.30
C ILE A 404 14.57 7.64 -10.10
N TRP A 405 14.57 7.46 -11.41
CA TRP A 405 14.93 8.51 -12.35
C TRP A 405 13.70 9.25 -12.88
N ARG A 406 12.64 8.50 -13.23
CA ARG A 406 11.43 9.06 -13.82
C ARG A 406 10.21 8.27 -13.36
N VAL A 407 9.09 8.96 -13.21
CA VAL A 407 7.78 8.36 -12.95
C VAL A 407 6.84 8.72 -14.08
N SER A 408 6.15 7.74 -14.64
CA SER A 408 5.01 7.90 -15.51
C SER A 408 3.74 7.56 -14.72
N TRP A 409 2.63 8.24 -14.97
CA TRP A 409 1.39 7.98 -14.25
C TRP A 409 0.14 8.37 -15.04
N ALA A 410 -0.94 7.62 -14.80
CA ALA A 410 -2.30 7.97 -15.13
C ALA A 410 -3.03 8.56 -13.90
N PRO A 411 -3.97 9.49 -14.07
CA PRO A 411 -4.85 9.91 -12.98
C PRO A 411 -5.83 8.79 -12.59
N ASP A 412 -6.31 8.79 -11.34
CA ASP A 412 -7.37 7.86 -10.90
C ASP A 412 -8.65 8.11 -11.71
N PRO A 413 -9.28 7.07 -12.29
CA PRO A 413 -10.47 7.25 -13.08
C PRO A 413 -11.59 7.89 -12.24
N VAL A 414 -12.19 8.92 -12.79
CA VAL A 414 -13.39 9.52 -12.20
C VAL A 414 -14.53 8.53 -12.39
N VAL A 415 -15.02 7.94 -11.31
CA VAL A 415 -16.27 7.16 -11.35
C VAL A 415 -17.41 8.15 -11.56
N VAL A 416 -17.97 8.16 -12.75
CA VAL A 416 -19.13 8.99 -13.14
C VAL A 416 -20.42 8.35 -12.59
#